data_037318314c1c290281b221412a6317ed
#
_entry.id   037318314c1c290281b221412a6317ed
#
_cell.length_a   1.000
_cell.length_b   1.000
_cell.length_c   1.000
_cell.angle_alpha   90.00
_cell.angle_beta   90.00
_cell.angle_gamma   90.00
#
_symmetry.space_group_name_H-M   'P 1'
#
loop_
_entity.id
_entity.type
_entity.pdbx_description
1 polymer ?
#
loop_
_entity_poly.entity_id
_entity_poly.type
_entity_poly.pdbx_seq_one_letter_code
_entity_poly.pdbx_strand_id
1 'polypeptide(L)'
;MDYTVKLAYQSNYWYNDGLAKAQVRDMSGAITSLKKSLQYNRANLAARNLLGLVYYGRGDVIEALVEWILSKNFQPKDNIASYFISKVQETPGELEEINQAVKRYNQSLEYARQGGEDLAIIQLKKAVAAHPTYVKA
;
A
#
# COMPACT_ATOMS: atom_id res chain seq x y z
N MET A 1 17.20 -11.12 23.65
CA MET A 1 16.78 -10.07 22.68
C MET A 1 15.29 -9.83 22.84
N ASP A 2 14.92 -8.57 22.94
CA ASP A 2 13.52 -8.17 23.01
C ASP A 2 12.75 -8.66 21.78
N TYR A 3 11.52 -9.13 21.98
CA TYR A 3 10.65 -9.59 20.90
C TYR A 3 10.38 -8.49 19.87
N THR A 4 10.19 -7.25 20.33
CA THR A 4 9.96 -6.08 19.45
C THR A 4 11.16 -5.84 18.54
N VAL A 5 12.38 -6.01 19.04
CA VAL A 5 13.60 -5.84 18.26
C VAL A 5 13.70 -6.92 17.18
N LYS A 6 13.31 -8.17 17.51
CA LYS A 6 13.29 -9.25 16.54
C LYS A 6 12.30 -8.97 15.41
N LEU A 7 11.11 -8.48 15.72
CA LEU A 7 10.12 -8.14 14.72
C LEU A 7 10.61 -7.01 13.80
N ALA A 8 11.23 -5.99 14.37
CA ALA A 8 11.78 -4.89 13.57
C ALA A 8 12.90 -5.39 12.65
N TYR A 9 13.77 -6.25 13.15
CA TYR A 9 14.83 -6.85 12.34
C TYR A 9 14.27 -7.65 11.17
N GLN A 10 13.29 -8.51 11.43
CA GLN A 10 12.67 -9.33 10.38
C GLN A 10 11.95 -8.46 9.35
N SER A 11 11.25 -7.43 9.81
CA SER A 11 10.58 -6.49 8.91
C SER A 11 11.59 -5.84 7.96
N ASN A 12 12.70 -5.35 8.50
CA ASN A 12 13.73 -4.68 7.70
C ASN A 12 14.44 -5.65 6.76
N TYR A 13 14.66 -6.89 7.19
CA TYR A 13 15.23 -7.92 6.32
C TYR A 13 14.37 -8.11 5.06
N TRP A 14 13.06 -8.28 5.25
CA TRP A 14 12.16 -8.50 4.11
C TRP A 14 11.96 -7.24 3.27
N TYR A 15 12.03 -6.06 3.90
CA TYR A 15 12.05 -4.81 3.13
C TYR A 15 13.28 -4.76 2.21
N ASN A 16 14.46 -5.04 2.72
CA ASN A 16 15.68 -5.02 1.93
C ASN A 16 15.63 -6.04 0.81
N ASP A 17 15.09 -7.22 1.07
CA ASP A 17 14.90 -8.25 0.05
C ASP A 17 13.94 -7.76 -1.05
N GLY A 18 12.83 -7.16 -0.65
CA GLY A 18 11.86 -6.59 -1.59
C GLY A 18 12.44 -5.46 -2.42
N LEU A 19 13.25 -4.60 -1.80
CA LEU A 19 13.93 -3.51 -2.50
C LEU A 19 14.88 -4.05 -3.57
N ALA A 20 15.69 -5.05 -3.24
CA ALA A 20 16.62 -5.66 -4.18
C ALA A 20 15.86 -6.28 -5.37
N LYS A 21 14.74 -6.95 -5.11
CA LYS A 21 13.92 -7.53 -6.17
C LYS A 21 13.29 -6.45 -7.05
N ALA A 22 12.81 -5.36 -6.46
CA ALA A 22 12.26 -4.24 -7.22
C ALA A 22 13.31 -3.59 -8.13
N GLN A 23 14.55 -3.48 -7.65
CA GLN A 23 15.65 -2.90 -8.43
C GLN A 23 15.97 -3.71 -9.68
N VAL A 24 15.78 -5.01 -9.67
CA VAL A 24 15.95 -5.88 -10.83
C VAL A 24 14.62 -6.16 -11.54
N ARG A 25 13.57 -5.42 -11.21
CA ARG A 25 12.24 -5.48 -11.82
C ARG A 25 11.52 -6.81 -11.61
N ASP A 26 11.86 -7.54 -10.56
CA ASP A 26 11.08 -8.69 -10.10
C ASP A 26 9.92 -8.17 -9.24
N MET A 27 8.88 -7.68 -9.90
CA MET A 27 7.77 -7.01 -9.21
C MET A 27 6.98 -7.98 -8.33
N SER A 28 6.70 -9.19 -8.82
CA SER A 28 5.96 -10.19 -8.05
C SER A 28 6.73 -10.62 -6.81
N GLY A 29 8.03 -10.85 -6.95
CA GLY A 29 8.90 -11.19 -5.82
C GLY A 29 9.00 -10.04 -4.81
N ALA A 30 9.11 -8.81 -5.31
CA ALA A 30 9.14 -7.62 -4.46
C ALA A 30 7.87 -7.49 -3.63
N ILE A 31 6.70 -7.67 -4.26
CA ILE A 31 5.41 -7.61 -3.56
C ILE A 31 5.35 -8.65 -2.45
N THR A 32 5.74 -9.89 -2.74
CA THR A 32 5.74 -10.96 -1.75
C THR A 32 6.62 -10.60 -0.55
N SER A 33 7.84 -10.14 -0.79
CA SER A 33 8.78 -9.78 0.27
C SER A 33 8.31 -8.58 1.08
N LEU A 34 7.77 -7.54 0.41
CA LEU A 34 7.28 -6.34 1.09
C LEU A 34 6.05 -6.64 1.94
N LYS A 35 5.13 -7.48 1.46
CA LYS A 35 4.00 -7.92 2.27
C LYS A 35 4.47 -8.69 3.50
N LYS A 36 5.50 -9.50 3.37
CA LYS A 36 6.08 -10.22 4.49
C LYS A 36 6.72 -9.25 5.50
N SER A 37 7.41 -8.23 5.01
CA SER A 37 7.93 -7.15 5.85
C SER A 37 6.81 -6.53 6.70
N LEU A 38 5.67 -6.24 6.09
CA LEU A 38 4.53 -5.63 6.77
C LEU A 38 3.83 -6.59 7.75
N GLN A 39 3.94 -7.90 7.54
CA GLN A 39 3.46 -8.88 8.53
C GLN A 39 4.24 -8.79 9.84
N TYR A 40 5.54 -8.53 9.76
CA TYR A 40 6.38 -8.37 10.95
C TYR A 40 6.25 -6.98 11.60
N ASN A 41 6.04 -5.94 10.79
CA ASN A 41 5.85 -4.58 11.30
C ASN A 41 4.96 -3.78 10.34
N ARG A 42 3.69 -3.64 10.69
CA ARG A 42 2.69 -2.94 9.89
C ARG A 42 3.01 -1.46 9.70
N ALA A 43 3.76 -0.88 10.62
CA ALA A 43 4.14 0.52 10.59
C ALA A 43 5.49 0.76 9.90
N ASN A 44 6.04 -0.24 9.21
CA ASN A 44 7.25 -0.04 8.40
C ASN A 44 6.89 0.79 7.18
N LEU A 45 7.05 2.11 7.29
CA LEU A 45 6.64 3.04 6.23
C LEU A 45 7.47 2.88 4.97
N ALA A 46 8.76 2.58 5.11
CA ALA A 46 9.62 2.34 3.95
C ALA A 46 9.09 1.18 3.11
N ALA A 47 8.71 0.07 3.77
CA ALA A 47 8.14 -1.09 3.09
C ALA A 47 6.80 -0.77 2.44
N ARG A 48 5.95 -0.04 3.15
CA ARG A 48 4.61 0.30 2.66
C ARG A 48 4.68 1.26 1.46
N ASN A 49 5.54 2.26 1.55
CA ASN A 49 5.71 3.23 0.45
C ASN A 49 6.32 2.57 -0.79
N LEU A 50 7.29 1.69 -0.59
CA LEU A 50 7.88 0.94 -1.69
C LEU A 50 6.88 -0.02 -2.33
N LEU A 51 6.07 -0.70 -1.51
CA LEU A 51 5.02 -1.59 -2.02
C LEU A 51 4.06 -0.81 -2.91
N GLY A 52 3.68 0.40 -2.51
CA GLY A 52 2.87 1.27 -3.35
C GLY A 52 3.53 1.58 -4.69
N LEU A 53 4.82 1.88 -4.70
CA LEU A 53 5.56 2.13 -5.93
C LEU A 53 5.62 0.91 -6.84
N VAL A 54 5.80 -0.28 -6.28
CA VAL A 54 5.82 -1.53 -7.05
C VAL A 54 4.45 -1.78 -7.68
N TYR A 55 3.37 -1.63 -6.92
CA TYR A 55 2.02 -1.73 -7.45
C TYR A 55 1.79 -0.73 -8.59
N TYR A 56 2.19 0.51 -8.38
CA TYR A 56 2.04 1.56 -9.40
C TYR A 56 2.79 1.20 -10.68
N GLY A 57 4.01 0.68 -10.54
CA GLY A 57 4.82 0.24 -11.69
C GLY A 57 4.18 -0.90 -12.47
N ARG A 58 3.36 -1.73 -11.82
CA ARG A 58 2.59 -2.79 -12.48
C ARG A 58 1.29 -2.29 -13.11
N GLY A 59 0.90 -1.06 -12.85
CA GLY A 59 -0.37 -0.51 -13.27
C GLY A 59 -1.51 -0.74 -12.29
N ASP A 60 -1.22 -1.26 -11.10
CA ASP A 60 -2.19 -1.51 -10.03
C ASP A 60 -2.36 -0.23 -9.20
N VAL A 61 -2.96 0.79 -9.80
CA VAL A 61 -3.01 2.15 -9.24
C VAL A 61 -3.79 2.21 -7.94
N ILE A 62 -4.90 1.50 -7.86
CA ILE A 62 -5.74 1.50 -6.65
C ILE A 62 -4.99 0.87 -5.47
N GLU A 63 -4.31 -0.25 -5.69
CA GLU A 63 -3.53 -0.90 -4.64
C GLU A 63 -2.37 -0.04 -4.19
N ALA A 64 -1.72 0.68 -5.11
CA ALA A 64 -0.70 1.65 -4.77
C ALA A 64 -1.24 2.75 -3.86
N LEU A 65 -2.38 3.33 -4.20
CA LEU A 65 -3.02 4.37 -3.40
C LEU A 65 -3.39 3.87 -2.00
N VAL A 66 -3.88 2.64 -1.89
CA VAL A 66 -4.18 2.03 -0.59
C VAL A 66 -2.95 2.03 0.31
N GLU A 67 -1.82 1.58 -0.21
CA GLU A 67 -0.59 1.52 0.59
C GLU A 67 -0.12 2.91 1.01
N TRP A 68 -0.18 3.88 0.12
CA TRP A 68 0.23 5.26 0.43
C TRP A 68 -0.72 5.95 1.42
N ILE A 69 -2.02 5.71 1.31
CA ILE A 69 -2.99 6.24 2.27
C ILE A 69 -2.77 5.62 3.65
N LEU A 70 -2.55 4.30 3.72
CA LEU A 70 -2.20 3.64 4.98
C LEU A 70 -0.92 4.22 5.57
N SER A 71 0.09 4.45 4.75
CA SER A 71 1.34 5.07 5.18
C SER A 71 1.08 6.44 5.82
N LYS A 72 0.26 7.27 5.20
CA LYS A 72 -0.10 8.59 5.74
C LYS A 72 -0.89 8.51 7.04
N ASN A 73 -1.69 7.46 7.22
CA ASN A 73 -2.40 7.28 8.48
C ASN A 73 -1.43 6.97 9.63
N PHE A 74 -0.35 6.24 9.37
CA PHE A 74 0.69 6.01 10.37
C PHE A 74 1.54 7.24 10.62
N GLN A 75 1.84 8.01 9.57
CA GLN A 75 2.65 9.22 9.68
C GLN A 75 2.11 10.29 8.73
N PRO A 76 1.24 11.21 9.24
CA PRO A 76 0.59 12.23 8.39
C PRO A 76 1.53 13.29 7.85
N LYS A 77 2.66 13.55 8.54
CA LYS A 77 3.61 14.60 8.17
C LYS A 77 4.95 14.01 7.77
N ASP A 78 5.67 14.72 6.91
CA ASP A 78 7.02 14.33 6.46
C ASP A 78 7.03 12.92 5.89
N ASN A 79 6.08 12.65 5.01
CA ASN A 79 5.90 11.33 4.41
C ASN A 79 5.82 11.47 2.89
N ILE A 80 6.75 10.81 2.19
CA ILE A 80 6.83 10.84 0.73
C ILE A 80 5.56 10.31 0.05
N ALA A 81 4.74 9.54 0.77
CA ALA A 81 3.47 9.04 0.23
C ALA A 81 2.58 10.18 -0.25
N SER A 82 2.63 11.34 0.40
CA SER A 82 1.88 12.52 -0.04
C SER A 82 2.27 12.96 -1.45
N TYR A 83 3.55 12.92 -1.75
CA TYR A 83 4.07 13.25 -3.09
C TYR A 83 3.58 12.26 -4.13
N PHE A 84 3.65 10.97 -3.83
CA PHE A 84 3.20 9.93 -4.75
C PHE A 84 1.71 10.03 -5.04
N ILE A 85 0.89 10.28 -4.03
CA ILE A 85 -0.55 10.46 -4.19
C ILE A 85 -0.83 11.66 -5.10
N SER A 86 -0.14 12.78 -4.87
CA SER A 86 -0.30 13.98 -5.69
C SER A 86 0.04 13.72 -7.15
N LYS A 87 1.09 12.96 -7.41
CA LYS A 87 1.51 12.63 -8.77
C LYS A 87 0.46 11.80 -9.52
N VAL A 88 -0.16 10.85 -8.83
CA VAL A 88 -1.24 10.05 -9.42
C VAL A 88 -2.46 10.94 -9.72
N GLN A 89 -2.79 11.85 -8.82
CA GLN A 89 -3.92 12.77 -8.99
C GLN A 89 -3.75 13.73 -10.17
N GLU A 90 -2.52 14.00 -10.58
CA GLU A 90 -2.24 14.85 -11.74
C GLU A 90 -2.51 14.15 -13.08
N THR A 91 -2.69 12.82 -13.08
CA THR A 91 -2.91 12.07 -14.30
C THR A 91 -4.33 12.30 -14.81
N PRO A 92 -4.51 12.89 -16.03
CA PRO A 92 -5.86 13.16 -16.55
C PRO A 92 -6.66 11.87 -16.72
N GLY A 93 -7.95 11.94 -16.36
CA GLY A 93 -8.88 10.83 -16.55
C GLY A 93 -8.96 9.85 -15.37
N GLU A 94 -8.06 9.94 -14.41
CA GLU A 94 -8.05 9.05 -13.24
C GLU A 94 -8.60 9.71 -11.98
N LEU A 95 -8.79 11.03 -11.98
CA LEU A 95 -9.10 11.79 -10.77
C LEU A 95 -10.40 11.36 -10.11
N GLU A 96 -11.47 11.21 -10.88
CA GLU A 96 -12.78 10.86 -10.30
C GLU A 96 -12.78 9.45 -9.73
N GLU A 97 -12.19 8.52 -10.44
CA GLU A 97 -12.07 7.13 -10.01
C GLU A 97 -11.20 7.01 -8.76
N ILE A 98 -10.12 7.81 -8.70
CA ILE A 98 -9.26 7.89 -7.51
C ILE A 98 -10.08 8.40 -6.32
N ASN A 99 -10.90 9.43 -6.53
CA ASN A 99 -11.75 9.97 -5.48
C ASN A 99 -12.76 8.93 -4.98
N GLN A 100 -13.33 8.13 -5.88
CA GLN A 100 -14.21 7.03 -5.48
C GLN A 100 -13.46 5.98 -4.67
N ALA A 101 -12.25 5.62 -5.07
CA ALA A 101 -11.43 4.67 -4.33
C ALA A 101 -11.10 5.17 -2.94
N VAL A 102 -10.74 6.44 -2.80
CA VAL A 102 -10.48 7.07 -1.50
C VAL A 102 -11.74 7.06 -0.63
N LYS A 103 -12.89 7.37 -1.22
CA LYS A 103 -14.16 7.33 -0.51
C LYS A 103 -14.47 5.93 0.03
N ARG A 104 -14.27 4.91 -0.80
CA ARG A 104 -14.46 3.52 -0.37
C ARG A 104 -13.47 3.13 0.72
N TYR A 105 -12.23 3.58 0.61
CA TYR A 105 -11.24 3.36 1.65
C TYR A 105 -11.67 3.96 2.98
N ASN A 106 -12.17 5.19 2.96
CA ASN A 106 -12.65 5.85 4.18
C ASN A 106 -13.84 5.09 4.81
N GLN A 107 -14.74 4.56 3.99
CA GLN A 107 -15.82 3.70 4.49
C GLN A 107 -15.26 2.42 5.12
N SER A 108 -14.22 1.86 4.53
CA SER A 108 -13.56 0.66 5.05
C SER A 108 -12.91 0.91 6.41
N LEU A 109 -12.39 2.11 6.66
CA LEU A 109 -11.85 2.48 7.96
C LEU A 109 -12.92 2.44 9.07
N GLU A 110 -14.16 2.81 8.75
CA GLU A 110 -15.25 2.69 9.71
C GLU A 110 -15.52 1.24 10.09
N TYR A 111 -15.47 0.33 9.12
CA TYR A 111 -15.57 -1.12 9.41
C TYR A 111 -14.42 -1.58 10.28
N ALA A 112 -13.20 -1.11 10.03
CA ALA A 112 -12.03 -1.48 10.83
C ALA A 112 -12.19 -1.05 12.29
N ARG A 113 -12.77 0.12 12.52
CA ARG A 113 -13.06 0.61 13.87
C ARG A 113 -14.11 -0.23 14.59
N GLN A 114 -15.02 -0.83 13.82
CA GLN A 114 -16.15 -1.60 14.37
C GLN A 114 -15.86 -3.08 14.55
N GLY A 115 -14.98 -3.67 13.77
CA GLY A 115 -14.84 -5.11 13.84
C GLY A 115 -13.62 -5.75 13.20
N GLY A 116 -12.74 -5.02 12.57
CA GLY A 116 -11.54 -5.65 12.08
C GLY A 116 -11.02 -5.12 10.76
N GLU A 117 -9.72 -5.12 10.69
CA GLU A 117 -8.95 -4.61 9.56
C GLU A 117 -9.12 -5.43 8.29
N ASP A 118 -9.26 -6.76 8.46
CA ASP A 118 -9.43 -7.66 7.32
C ASP A 118 -10.72 -7.35 6.56
N LEU A 119 -11.77 -6.97 7.26
CA LEU A 119 -13.03 -6.61 6.64
C LEU A 119 -12.89 -5.31 5.83
N ALA A 120 -12.13 -4.34 6.34
CA ALA A 120 -11.86 -3.11 5.62
C ALA A 120 -11.13 -3.37 4.29
N ILE A 121 -10.14 -4.26 4.33
CA ILE A 121 -9.38 -4.65 3.13
C ILE A 121 -10.28 -5.38 2.13
N ILE A 122 -11.16 -6.26 2.61
CA ILE A 122 -12.11 -6.96 1.74
C ILE A 122 -13.03 -5.97 1.03
N GLN A 123 -13.56 -4.98 1.74
CA GLN A 123 -14.40 -3.95 1.15
C GLN A 123 -13.68 -3.15 0.07
N LEU A 124 -12.43 -2.80 0.33
CA LEU A 124 -11.63 -2.07 -0.63
C LEU A 124 -11.32 -2.91 -1.87
N LYS A 125 -11.02 -4.18 -1.70
CA LYS A 125 -10.81 -5.12 -2.82
C LYS A 125 -12.07 -5.25 -3.68
N LYS A 126 -13.24 -5.28 -3.07
CA LYS A 126 -14.51 -5.29 -3.81
C LYS A 126 -14.70 -4.02 -4.63
N ALA A 127 -14.33 -2.86 -4.07
CA ALA A 127 -14.39 -1.60 -4.79
C ALA A 127 -13.47 -1.60 -6.00
N VAL A 128 -12.26 -2.14 -5.86
CA VAL A 128 -11.31 -2.29 -6.96
C VAL A 128 -11.86 -3.22 -8.04
N ALA A 129 -12.44 -4.35 -7.65
CA ALA A 129 -13.02 -5.31 -8.59
C ALA A 129 -14.18 -4.72 -9.41
N ALA A 130 -14.92 -3.76 -8.83
CA ALA A 130 -15.99 -3.05 -9.54
C ALA A 130 -15.45 -2.06 -10.59
N HIS A 131 -14.14 -1.75 -10.56
CA HIS A 131 -13.51 -0.81 -11.47
C HIS A 131 -12.26 -1.42 -12.12
N PRO A 132 -12.44 -2.44 -13.01
CA PRO A 132 -11.30 -3.17 -13.57
C PRO A 132 -10.38 -2.32 -14.43
N THR A 133 -10.79 -1.12 -14.83
CA THR A 133 -9.97 -0.20 -15.61
C THR A 133 -8.75 0.31 -14.85
N TYR A 134 -8.71 0.16 -13.53
CA TYR A 134 -7.55 0.54 -12.72
C TYR A 134 -6.48 -0.52 -12.68
N VAL A 135 -6.82 -1.73 -13.04
CA VAL A 135 -5.87 -2.85 -13.06
C VAL A 135 -5.35 -2.96 -14.48
N LYS A 136 -4.15 -2.47 -14.71
CA LYS A 136 -3.47 -2.60 -16.00
C LYS A 136 -2.58 -3.83 -15.94
N ALA A 137 -2.79 -4.69 -16.86
CA ALA A 137 -1.96 -5.88 -16.99
C ALA A 137 -0.52 -5.52 -17.33
#